data_7deb9982328b22e3c9ce385100422d6e
#
_entry.id   7deb9982328b22e3c9ce385100422d6e
#
_cell.length_a   1.000
_cell.length_b   1.000
_cell.length_c   1.000
_cell.angle_alpha   90.00
_cell.angle_beta   90.00
_cell.angle_gamma   90.00
#
_symmetry.space_group_name_H-M   'P 1'
#
loop_
_entity.id
_entity.type
_entity.pdbx_description
1 polymer ?
#
loop_
_entity_poly.entity_id
_entity_poly.type
_entity_poly.pdbx_seq_one_letter_code
_entity_poly.pdbx_strand_id
1 'polypeptide(L)'
;LSPDPKILVSPIAFNEHVKLQSVIERFLNSRARNRFDYLVIDDCSTDGTSELINSYADKGVMTIRHSRQKGVGAGIRSAIKYARENGYDILVIMAGNDKDDPEQIPLLVDPIINEEIDLVQGSRYLQPNSTGGDMPLYRKFATRLHPVLLSLVTGRKVTDSTNGFRAFKLTLFKDRRINIDQEWLDKYELEPYLLFKVLKLGYKYREAAVTKIYPSRKLGFTKMKPITGWWSILRPIFLLGLGLKK
;
A
#
# COMPACT_ATOMS: atom_id res chain seq x y z
N LEU A 1 -10.47 -16.09 9.78
CA LEU A 1 -11.20 -15.61 8.61
C LEU A 1 -12.47 -16.44 8.40
N SER A 2 -13.46 -15.87 7.70
CA SER A 2 -14.62 -16.61 7.18
C SER A 2 -14.15 -17.69 6.18
N PRO A 3 -14.97 -18.76 5.91
CA PRO A 3 -14.64 -19.75 4.89
C PRO A 3 -14.47 -19.15 3.49
N ASP A 4 -15.18 -18.05 3.20
CA ASP A 4 -15.08 -17.26 1.97
C ASP A 4 -14.82 -15.78 2.37
N PRO A 5 -13.56 -15.38 2.53
CA PRO A 5 -13.23 -14.06 3.01
C PRO A 5 -13.51 -12.98 1.97
N LYS A 6 -14.18 -11.91 2.38
CA LYS A 6 -14.45 -10.74 1.54
C LYS A 6 -13.20 -9.85 1.45
N ILE A 7 -12.75 -9.58 0.23
CA ILE A 7 -11.47 -8.93 -0.02
C ILE A 7 -11.65 -7.65 -0.82
N LEU A 8 -11.07 -6.56 -0.32
CA LEU A 8 -11.06 -5.27 -0.99
C LEU A 8 -9.66 -4.94 -1.50
N VAL A 9 -9.56 -4.55 -2.76
CA VAL A 9 -8.34 -3.96 -3.35
C VAL A 9 -8.52 -2.46 -3.45
N SER A 10 -7.58 -1.70 -2.89
CA SER A 10 -7.71 -0.24 -2.85
C SER A 10 -6.43 0.46 -3.33
N PRO A 11 -6.40 0.95 -4.57
CA PRO A 11 -5.40 1.89 -5.03
C PRO A 11 -5.66 3.28 -4.44
N ILE A 12 -4.55 3.95 -4.04
CA ILE A 12 -4.59 5.34 -3.60
C ILE A 12 -4.04 6.20 -4.73
N ALA A 13 -4.82 7.19 -5.16
CA ALA A 13 -4.51 8.05 -6.29
C ALA A 13 -4.53 9.54 -5.91
N PHE A 14 -3.64 10.32 -6.52
CA PHE A 14 -3.64 11.77 -6.52
C PHE A 14 -3.02 12.28 -7.81
N ASN A 15 -3.83 12.87 -8.69
CA ASN A 15 -3.41 13.36 -10.01
C ASN A 15 -2.65 12.29 -10.81
N GLU A 16 -3.26 11.15 -11.03
CA GLU A 16 -2.66 10.01 -11.75
C GLU A 16 -3.51 9.57 -12.95
N HIS A 17 -4.23 10.50 -13.61
CA HIS A 17 -5.23 10.20 -14.66
C HIS A 17 -4.77 9.11 -15.64
N VAL A 18 -3.66 9.35 -16.36
CA VAL A 18 -3.15 8.42 -17.40
C VAL A 18 -2.72 7.07 -16.80
N LYS A 19 -2.03 7.10 -15.66
CA LYS A 19 -1.49 5.87 -15.04
C LYS A 19 -2.57 5.06 -14.37
N LEU A 20 -3.53 5.73 -13.72
CA LEU A 20 -4.63 5.06 -13.04
C LEU A 20 -5.56 4.36 -14.04
N GLN A 21 -5.76 4.93 -15.23
CA GLN A 21 -6.50 4.26 -16.29
C GLN A 21 -5.91 2.87 -16.58
N SER A 22 -4.60 2.80 -16.82
CA SER A 22 -3.90 1.53 -17.06
C SER A 22 -4.06 0.55 -15.89
N VAL A 23 -3.97 1.03 -14.64
CA VAL A 23 -4.14 0.18 -13.44
C VAL A 23 -5.55 -0.40 -13.36
N ILE A 24 -6.59 0.43 -13.56
CA ILE A 24 -7.99 -0.02 -13.55
C ILE A 24 -8.24 -1.04 -14.65
N GLU A 25 -7.83 -0.74 -15.89
CA GLU A 25 -8.03 -1.63 -17.04
C GLU A 25 -7.33 -2.97 -16.85
N ARG A 26 -6.07 -2.97 -16.35
CA ARG A 26 -5.36 -4.22 -16.03
C ARG A 26 -6.06 -5.01 -14.93
N PHE A 27 -6.57 -4.35 -13.88
CA PHE A 27 -7.33 -5.04 -12.84
C PHE A 27 -8.61 -5.65 -13.41
N LEU A 28 -9.40 -4.91 -14.18
CA LEU A 28 -10.66 -5.37 -14.77
C LEU A 28 -10.47 -6.53 -15.75
N ASN A 29 -9.31 -6.60 -16.42
CA ASN A 29 -8.95 -7.68 -17.34
C ASN A 29 -8.20 -8.85 -16.66
N SER A 30 -7.83 -8.70 -15.39
CA SER A 30 -7.10 -9.72 -14.63
C SER A 30 -8.01 -10.79 -14.05
N ARG A 31 -7.42 -11.94 -13.68
CA ARG A 31 -8.12 -12.99 -12.91
C ARG A 31 -8.59 -12.50 -11.54
N ALA A 32 -7.97 -11.46 -11.00
CA ALA A 32 -8.31 -10.84 -9.73
C ALA A 32 -9.72 -10.21 -9.74
N ARG A 33 -10.21 -9.78 -10.90
CA ARG A 33 -11.51 -9.11 -11.07
C ARG A 33 -12.69 -9.89 -10.47
N ASN A 34 -12.71 -11.20 -10.62
CA ASN A 34 -13.82 -12.05 -10.17
C ASN A 34 -13.69 -12.48 -8.70
N ARG A 35 -12.56 -12.16 -8.04
CA ARG A 35 -12.27 -12.56 -6.66
C ARG A 35 -12.32 -11.38 -5.67
N PHE A 36 -12.15 -10.15 -6.15
CA PHE A 36 -11.91 -9.00 -5.29
C PHE A 36 -12.73 -7.80 -5.72
N ASP A 37 -13.27 -7.09 -4.72
CA ASP A 37 -13.88 -5.77 -4.93
C ASP A 37 -12.79 -4.70 -5.08
N TYR A 38 -13.11 -3.60 -5.78
CA TYR A 38 -12.14 -2.58 -6.14
C TYR A 38 -12.63 -1.19 -5.76
N LEU A 39 -11.90 -0.52 -4.87
CA LEU A 39 -12.22 0.81 -4.35
C LEU A 39 -11.03 1.76 -4.56
N VAL A 40 -11.16 2.75 -5.41
CA VAL A 40 -10.15 3.79 -5.57
C VAL A 40 -10.37 4.91 -4.55
N ILE A 41 -9.31 5.25 -3.81
CA ILE A 41 -9.30 6.46 -2.98
C ILE A 41 -8.66 7.59 -3.79
N ASP A 42 -9.45 8.61 -4.11
CA ASP A 42 -8.98 9.82 -4.78
C ASP A 42 -8.70 10.91 -3.74
N ASP A 43 -7.42 11.25 -3.56
CA ASP A 43 -6.97 12.25 -2.58
C ASP A 43 -7.12 13.69 -3.11
N CYS A 44 -8.31 14.04 -3.62
CA CYS A 44 -8.66 15.37 -4.16
C CYS A 44 -7.89 15.72 -5.45
N SER A 45 -7.93 14.86 -6.45
CA SER A 45 -7.31 15.11 -7.76
C SER A 45 -7.96 16.26 -8.52
N THR A 46 -7.16 16.91 -9.39
CA THR A 46 -7.55 18.07 -10.20
C THR A 46 -7.20 17.92 -11.70
N ASP A 47 -6.75 16.72 -12.10
CA ASP A 47 -6.26 16.41 -13.46
C ASP A 47 -7.22 15.53 -14.28
N GLY A 48 -8.49 15.40 -13.87
CA GLY A 48 -9.46 14.51 -14.49
C GLY A 48 -9.44 13.07 -13.93
N THR A 49 -8.64 12.79 -12.89
CA THR A 49 -8.61 11.46 -12.24
C THR A 49 -9.97 11.07 -11.69
N SER A 50 -10.72 11.99 -11.07
CA SER A 50 -12.04 11.70 -10.49
C SER A 50 -13.06 11.31 -11.56
N GLU A 51 -13.10 12.05 -12.66
CA GLU A 51 -13.96 11.80 -13.80
C GLU A 51 -13.65 10.44 -14.45
N LEU A 52 -12.36 10.14 -14.58
CA LEU A 52 -11.90 8.84 -15.04
C LEU A 52 -12.43 7.70 -14.16
N ILE A 53 -12.27 7.79 -12.83
CA ILE A 53 -12.73 6.74 -11.92
C ILE A 53 -14.25 6.53 -12.06
N ASN A 54 -15.01 7.61 -12.10
CA ASN A 54 -16.46 7.58 -12.23
C ASN A 54 -16.92 6.92 -13.55
N SER A 55 -16.14 7.03 -14.62
CA SER A 55 -16.44 6.37 -15.91
C SER A 55 -16.37 4.84 -15.86
N TYR A 56 -15.80 4.27 -14.79
CA TYR A 56 -15.75 2.82 -14.56
C TYR A 56 -16.75 2.33 -13.50
N ALA A 57 -17.66 3.19 -13.01
CA ALA A 57 -18.64 2.82 -11.98
C ALA A 57 -19.52 1.63 -12.42
N ASP A 58 -20.01 1.64 -13.65
CA ASP A 58 -20.82 0.55 -14.23
C ASP A 58 -20.06 -0.78 -14.35
N LYS A 59 -18.72 -0.74 -14.29
CA LYS A 59 -17.84 -1.92 -14.27
C LYS A 59 -17.51 -2.37 -12.84
N GLY A 60 -18.17 -1.79 -11.82
CA GLY A 60 -18.00 -2.15 -10.41
C GLY A 60 -16.77 -1.53 -9.74
N VAL A 61 -16.21 -0.45 -10.30
CA VAL A 61 -15.17 0.34 -9.63
C VAL A 61 -15.83 1.33 -8.68
N MET A 62 -15.57 1.17 -7.39
CA MET A 62 -16.04 2.08 -6.34
C MET A 62 -15.04 3.22 -6.13
N THR A 63 -15.51 4.35 -5.59
CA THR A 63 -14.63 5.48 -5.28
C THR A 63 -15.00 6.18 -3.97
N ILE A 64 -13.97 6.65 -3.29
CA ILE A 64 -14.08 7.66 -2.22
C ILE A 64 -13.16 8.81 -2.60
N ARG A 65 -13.73 10.02 -2.72
CA ARG A 65 -12.97 11.24 -2.96
C ARG A 65 -12.84 12.06 -1.68
N HIS A 66 -11.62 12.47 -1.36
CA HIS A 66 -11.38 13.43 -0.29
C HIS A 66 -11.78 14.85 -0.73
N SER A 67 -12.34 15.65 0.20
CA SER A 67 -12.70 17.06 -0.04
C SER A 67 -11.47 17.99 -0.17
N ARG A 68 -10.31 17.54 0.32
CA ARG A 68 -9.00 18.21 0.20
C ARG A 68 -7.90 17.15 0.17
N GLN A 69 -6.74 17.50 -0.36
CA GLN A 69 -5.56 16.64 -0.30
C GLN A 69 -5.13 16.40 1.15
N LYS A 70 -5.06 15.14 1.56
CA LYS A 70 -4.71 14.71 2.93
C LYS A 70 -3.42 13.91 2.97
N GLY A 71 -3.07 13.22 1.89
CA GLY A 71 -1.89 12.38 1.77
C GLY A 71 -2.21 10.89 1.72
N VAL A 72 -1.23 10.09 1.29
CA VAL A 72 -1.39 8.65 1.04
C VAL A 72 -1.78 7.89 2.31
N GLY A 73 -1.24 8.25 3.47
CA GLY A 73 -1.61 7.62 4.75
C GLY A 73 -3.07 7.85 5.12
N ALA A 74 -3.59 9.08 4.93
CA ALA A 74 -5.01 9.37 5.10
C ALA A 74 -5.87 8.58 4.10
N GLY A 75 -5.40 8.40 2.86
CA GLY A 75 -6.06 7.56 1.86
C GLY A 75 -6.15 6.10 2.29
N ILE A 76 -5.05 5.53 2.77
CA ILE A 76 -5.02 4.15 3.32
C ILE A 76 -5.97 4.02 4.51
N ARG A 77 -6.00 5.01 5.42
CA ARG A 77 -6.95 5.04 6.55
C ARG A 77 -8.41 5.06 6.08
N SER A 78 -8.72 5.83 5.04
CA SER A 78 -10.08 5.84 4.46
C SER A 78 -10.45 4.48 3.87
N ALA A 79 -9.53 3.80 3.20
CA ALA A 79 -9.73 2.43 2.70
C ALA A 79 -9.95 1.42 3.83
N ILE A 80 -9.15 1.51 4.92
CA ILE A 80 -9.31 0.65 6.11
C ILE A 80 -10.68 0.88 6.76
N LYS A 81 -11.09 2.15 6.93
CA LYS A 81 -12.38 2.50 7.52
C LYS A 81 -13.52 1.92 6.69
N TYR A 82 -13.54 2.20 5.39
CA TYR A 82 -14.55 1.68 4.47
C TYR A 82 -14.62 0.15 4.51
N ALA A 83 -13.47 -0.52 4.44
CA ALA A 83 -13.42 -1.97 4.44
C ALA A 83 -13.98 -2.58 5.73
N ARG A 84 -13.68 -1.99 6.89
CA ARG A 84 -14.23 -2.44 8.18
C ARG A 84 -15.73 -2.21 8.30
N GLU A 85 -16.24 -1.06 7.85
CA GLU A 85 -17.67 -0.70 7.91
C GLU A 85 -18.51 -1.55 6.95
N ASN A 86 -17.91 -2.08 5.87
CA ASN A 86 -18.58 -2.91 4.86
C ASN A 86 -18.27 -4.41 4.97
N GLY A 87 -17.71 -4.85 6.11
CA GLY A 87 -17.55 -6.25 6.45
C GLY A 87 -16.51 -7.00 5.61
N TYR A 88 -15.47 -6.32 5.11
CA TYR A 88 -14.34 -6.98 4.49
C TYR A 88 -13.44 -7.63 5.54
N ASP A 89 -12.79 -8.71 5.17
CA ASP A 89 -11.84 -9.45 6.00
C ASP A 89 -10.39 -9.04 5.73
N ILE A 90 -10.08 -8.83 4.44
CA ILE A 90 -8.73 -8.52 3.95
C ILE A 90 -8.77 -7.24 3.12
N LEU A 91 -7.76 -6.39 3.31
CA LEU A 91 -7.51 -5.23 2.48
C LEU A 91 -6.16 -5.34 1.78
N VAL A 92 -6.17 -5.13 0.46
CA VAL A 92 -4.97 -4.99 -0.36
C VAL A 92 -4.79 -3.51 -0.70
N ILE A 93 -3.65 -2.95 -0.34
CA ILE A 93 -3.25 -1.60 -0.75
C ILE A 93 -2.30 -1.70 -1.94
N MET A 94 -2.53 -0.88 -2.95
CA MET A 94 -1.63 -0.68 -4.07
C MET A 94 -1.57 0.79 -4.48
N ALA A 95 -0.61 1.15 -5.31
CA ALA A 95 -0.47 2.52 -5.78
C ALA A 95 -1.25 2.73 -7.09
N GLY A 96 -1.98 3.84 -7.21
CA GLY A 96 -2.66 4.26 -8.45
C GLY A 96 -1.73 4.76 -9.56
N ASN A 97 -0.41 4.48 -9.49
CA ASN A 97 0.62 5.06 -10.34
C ASN A 97 1.27 4.06 -11.30
N ASP A 98 0.60 2.97 -11.58
CA ASP A 98 0.97 1.93 -12.57
C ASP A 98 2.32 1.25 -12.35
N LYS A 99 2.72 1.08 -11.08
CA LYS A 99 3.96 0.38 -10.73
C LYS A 99 3.74 -1.03 -10.25
N ASP A 100 2.56 -1.30 -9.70
CA ASP A 100 2.18 -2.59 -9.15
C ASP A 100 1.38 -3.37 -10.19
N ASP A 101 1.52 -4.70 -10.19
CA ASP A 101 0.82 -5.57 -11.13
C ASP A 101 -0.39 -6.22 -10.45
N PRO A 102 -1.63 -5.95 -10.91
CA PRO A 102 -2.84 -6.57 -10.37
C PRO A 102 -2.86 -8.11 -10.44
N GLU A 103 -2.18 -8.72 -11.40
CA GLU A 103 -2.06 -10.18 -11.49
C GLU A 103 -1.29 -10.79 -10.30
N GLN A 104 -0.53 -9.98 -9.57
CA GLN A 104 0.23 -10.40 -8.40
C GLN A 104 -0.52 -10.25 -7.07
N ILE A 105 -1.76 -9.73 -7.09
CA ILE A 105 -2.60 -9.64 -5.88
C ILE A 105 -2.75 -10.99 -5.18
N PRO A 106 -2.97 -12.12 -5.86
CA PRO A 106 -3.04 -13.43 -5.21
C PRO A 106 -1.79 -13.80 -4.40
N LEU A 107 -0.59 -13.37 -4.82
CA LEU A 107 0.65 -13.62 -4.06
C LEU A 107 0.65 -12.97 -2.67
N LEU A 108 -0.13 -11.90 -2.48
CA LEU A 108 -0.30 -11.23 -1.20
C LEU A 108 -1.46 -11.79 -0.38
N VAL A 109 -2.53 -12.22 -1.05
CA VAL A 109 -3.78 -12.63 -0.42
C VAL A 109 -3.76 -14.10 -0.01
N ASP A 110 -3.29 -14.98 -0.89
CA ASP A 110 -3.36 -16.42 -0.67
C ASP A 110 -2.60 -16.88 0.60
N PRO A 111 -1.44 -16.31 1.00
CA PRO A 111 -0.82 -16.64 2.29
C PRO A 111 -1.67 -16.21 3.50
N ILE A 112 -2.45 -15.13 3.40
CA ILE A 112 -3.35 -14.68 4.47
C ILE A 112 -4.47 -15.70 4.67
N ILE A 113 -5.02 -16.24 3.57
CA ILE A 113 -6.12 -17.20 3.59
C ILE A 113 -5.62 -18.57 4.04
N ASN A 114 -4.56 -19.08 3.42
CA ASN A 114 -4.15 -20.48 3.54
C ASN A 114 -3.21 -20.75 4.74
N GLU A 115 -2.43 -19.73 5.17
CA GLU A 115 -1.39 -19.88 6.19
C GLU A 115 -1.65 -18.99 7.43
N GLU A 116 -2.82 -18.34 7.48
CA GLU A 116 -3.23 -17.44 8.57
C GLU A 116 -2.26 -16.27 8.82
N ILE A 117 -1.51 -15.84 7.79
CA ILE A 117 -0.65 -14.67 7.90
C ILE A 117 -1.50 -13.42 8.17
N ASP A 118 -1.02 -12.50 9.00
CA ASP A 118 -1.75 -11.27 9.34
C ASP A 118 -1.43 -10.12 8.41
N LEU A 119 -0.18 -10.04 7.93
CA LEU A 119 0.27 -9.06 6.94
C LEU A 119 1.26 -9.69 5.97
N VAL A 120 0.99 -9.53 4.66
CA VAL A 120 1.93 -9.87 3.59
C VAL A 120 2.42 -8.59 2.92
N GLN A 121 3.74 -8.41 2.92
CA GLN A 121 4.44 -7.30 2.29
C GLN A 121 4.98 -7.72 0.93
N GLY A 122 4.60 -7.01 -0.13
CA GLY A 122 5.24 -7.21 -1.42
C GLY A 122 6.69 -6.72 -1.40
N SER A 123 7.63 -7.61 -1.71
CA SER A 123 9.05 -7.29 -1.75
C SER A 123 9.60 -7.36 -3.17
N ARG A 124 10.31 -6.29 -3.55
CA ARG A 124 11.06 -6.17 -4.81
C ARG A 124 12.43 -6.86 -4.76
N TYR A 125 12.82 -7.34 -3.59
CA TYR A 125 14.20 -7.79 -3.33
C TYR A 125 14.31 -9.27 -2.99
N LEU A 126 13.22 -10.01 -3.02
CA LEU A 126 13.20 -11.46 -2.83
C LEU A 126 13.64 -12.23 -4.08
N GLN A 127 13.45 -11.64 -5.25
CA GLN A 127 13.88 -12.23 -6.52
C GLN A 127 14.71 -11.24 -7.34
N PRO A 128 15.70 -11.69 -8.11
CA PRO A 128 16.42 -10.84 -9.04
C PRO A 128 15.49 -10.28 -10.12
N ASN A 129 15.83 -9.12 -10.67
CA ASN A 129 15.10 -8.46 -11.77
C ASN A 129 13.62 -8.09 -11.49
N SER A 130 13.20 -8.05 -10.22
CA SER A 130 11.83 -7.64 -9.84
C SER A 130 11.59 -6.14 -9.92
N THR A 131 12.61 -5.33 -10.22
CA THR A 131 12.49 -3.90 -10.45
C THR A 131 12.86 -3.58 -11.89
N GLY A 132 11.96 -2.88 -12.60
CA GLY A 132 12.18 -2.43 -13.98
C GLY A 132 11.96 -0.93 -14.14
N GLY A 133 12.39 -0.38 -15.29
CA GLY A 133 12.18 1.03 -15.64
C GLY A 133 13.14 2.01 -14.97
N ASP A 134 12.73 3.28 -14.91
CA ASP A 134 13.59 4.43 -14.60
C ASP A 134 13.69 4.74 -13.09
N MET A 135 14.11 3.79 -12.27
CA MET A 135 14.30 4.05 -10.84
C MET A 135 15.58 4.85 -10.57
N PRO A 136 15.50 6.05 -9.95
CA PRO A 136 16.69 6.86 -9.62
C PRO A 136 17.65 6.15 -8.66
N LEU A 137 18.97 6.36 -8.81
CA LEU A 137 20.00 5.71 -8.00
C LEU A 137 19.86 5.98 -6.49
N TYR A 138 19.59 7.23 -6.10
CA TYR A 138 19.37 7.57 -4.69
C TYR A 138 18.22 6.77 -4.09
N ARG A 139 17.17 6.50 -4.89
CA ARG A 139 16.02 5.72 -4.45
C ARG A 139 16.37 4.24 -4.31
N LYS A 140 17.21 3.70 -5.22
CA LYS A 140 17.73 2.32 -5.10
C LYS A 140 18.48 2.11 -3.79
N PHE A 141 19.30 3.08 -3.39
CA PHE A 141 20.01 3.05 -2.11
C PHE A 141 19.05 3.15 -0.93
N ALA A 142 18.19 4.16 -0.92
CA ALA A 142 17.28 4.44 0.19
C ALA A 142 16.26 3.31 0.44
N THR A 143 15.73 2.69 -0.62
CA THR A 143 14.80 1.56 -0.50
C THR A 143 15.46 0.27 -0.01
N ARG A 144 16.79 0.17 -0.06
CA ARG A 144 17.56 -0.94 0.54
C ARG A 144 18.01 -0.62 1.97
N LEU A 145 18.32 0.64 2.28
CA LEU A 145 18.71 1.05 3.62
C LEU A 145 17.55 0.98 4.62
N HIS A 146 16.37 1.43 4.21
CA HIS A 146 15.19 1.50 5.09
C HIS A 146 14.81 0.14 5.73
N PRO A 147 14.71 -0.99 4.98
CA PRO A 147 14.42 -2.28 5.59
C PRO A 147 15.52 -2.79 6.52
N VAL A 148 16.79 -2.42 6.31
CA VAL A 148 17.88 -2.73 7.25
C VAL A 148 17.66 -2.04 8.58
N LEU A 149 17.37 -0.73 8.57
CA LEU A 149 17.07 0.03 9.77
C LEU A 149 15.83 -0.51 10.49
N LEU A 150 14.77 -0.82 9.75
CA LEU A 150 13.55 -1.40 10.32
C LEU A 150 13.83 -2.78 10.94
N SER A 151 14.63 -3.60 10.28
CA SER A 151 15.02 -4.93 10.80
C SER A 151 15.80 -4.83 12.11
N LEU A 152 16.72 -3.86 12.23
CA LEU A 152 17.48 -3.62 13.45
C LEU A 152 16.60 -3.23 14.62
N VAL A 153 15.67 -2.28 14.43
CA VAL A 153 14.79 -1.81 15.53
C VAL A 153 13.70 -2.81 15.89
N THR A 154 13.26 -3.63 14.95
CA THR A 154 12.20 -4.62 15.21
C THR A 154 12.73 -5.98 15.64
N GLY A 155 13.99 -6.28 15.34
CA GLY A 155 14.59 -7.60 15.56
C GLY A 155 14.06 -8.67 14.58
N ARG A 156 13.39 -8.27 13.49
CA ARG A 156 12.78 -9.15 12.50
C ARG A 156 13.31 -8.81 11.11
N LYS A 157 13.75 -9.81 10.35
CA LYS A 157 14.29 -9.60 8.99
C LYS A 157 13.18 -9.11 8.06
N VAL A 158 13.46 -8.00 7.35
CA VAL A 158 12.62 -7.40 6.31
C VAL A 158 13.48 -7.10 5.12
N THR A 159 13.04 -7.45 3.91
CA THR A 159 13.79 -7.18 2.68
C THR A 159 13.28 -5.94 1.94
N ASP A 160 11.99 -5.60 2.09
CA ASP A 160 11.38 -4.41 1.49
C ASP A 160 10.28 -3.80 2.37
N SER A 161 10.57 -2.69 3.00
CA SER A 161 9.64 -1.96 3.87
C SER A 161 9.03 -0.71 3.23
N THR A 162 9.42 -0.38 2.00
CA THR A 162 9.02 0.85 1.31
C THR A 162 8.11 0.61 0.10
N ASN A 163 7.74 -0.64 -0.16
CA ASN A 163 6.77 -0.95 -1.18
C ASN A 163 5.35 -0.83 -0.61
N GLY A 164 4.50 -0.01 -1.24
CA GLY A 164 3.11 0.17 -0.85
C GLY A 164 2.20 -1.02 -1.18
N PHE A 165 2.65 -1.94 -2.03
CA PHE A 165 1.87 -3.11 -2.41
C PHE A 165 1.92 -4.16 -1.30
N ARG A 166 0.80 -4.28 -0.58
CA ARG A 166 0.67 -5.15 0.61
C ARG A 166 -0.77 -5.56 0.86
N ALA A 167 -0.94 -6.68 1.56
CA ALA A 167 -2.25 -7.13 2.04
C ALA A 167 -2.21 -7.40 3.54
N PHE A 168 -3.33 -7.21 4.22
CA PHE A 168 -3.45 -7.46 5.65
C PHE A 168 -4.87 -7.77 6.08
N LYS A 169 -5.00 -8.55 7.16
CA LYS A 169 -6.27 -8.80 7.83
C LYS A 169 -6.78 -7.52 8.51
N LEU A 170 -8.05 -7.22 8.36
CA LEU A 170 -8.68 -6.07 9.03
C LEU A 170 -8.85 -6.26 10.55
N THR A 171 -8.70 -7.50 11.02
CA THR A 171 -8.65 -7.81 12.47
C THR A 171 -7.47 -7.17 13.19
N LEU A 172 -6.37 -6.83 12.50
CA LEU A 172 -5.25 -6.08 13.05
C LEU A 172 -5.68 -4.77 13.73
N PHE A 173 -6.70 -4.10 13.17
CA PHE A 173 -7.20 -2.81 13.68
C PHE A 173 -8.19 -2.95 14.83
N LYS A 174 -8.45 -4.16 15.36
CA LYS A 174 -9.12 -4.39 16.64
C LYS A 174 -8.15 -4.25 17.82
N ASP A 175 -6.85 -4.40 17.58
CA ASP A 175 -5.81 -4.19 18.59
C ASP A 175 -5.57 -2.69 18.82
N ARG A 176 -5.91 -2.20 20.01
CA ARG A 176 -5.75 -0.78 20.40
C ARG A 176 -4.29 -0.30 20.38
N ARG A 177 -3.31 -1.22 20.34
CA ARG A 177 -1.88 -0.90 20.22
C ARG A 177 -1.52 -0.47 18.78
N ILE A 178 -2.39 -0.76 17.80
CA ILE A 178 -2.27 -0.32 16.40
C ILE A 178 -3.27 0.84 16.18
N ASN A 179 -2.88 2.04 16.58
CA ASN A 179 -3.69 3.22 16.41
C ASN A 179 -3.29 3.96 15.12
N ILE A 180 -4.12 3.85 14.09
CA ILE A 180 -3.91 4.52 12.80
C ILE A 180 -4.51 5.92 12.75
N ASP A 181 -5.35 6.31 13.73
CA ASP A 181 -6.05 7.58 13.77
C ASP A 181 -5.19 8.68 14.40
N GLN A 182 -3.96 8.83 13.92
CA GLN A 182 -2.99 9.83 14.35
C GLN A 182 -2.64 10.70 13.14
N GLU A 183 -2.79 12.03 13.25
CA GLU A 183 -2.56 12.99 12.15
C GLU A 183 -1.13 12.92 11.56
N TRP A 184 -0.11 12.61 12.39
CA TRP A 184 1.25 12.48 11.92
C TRP A 184 1.47 11.29 10.96
N LEU A 185 0.47 10.41 10.82
CA LEU A 185 0.46 9.27 9.90
C LEU A 185 -0.21 9.59 8.53
N ASP A 186 -0.62 10.82 8.28
CA ASP A 186 -1.39 11.18 7.09
C ASP A 186 -0.63 11.05 5.76
N LYS A 187 0.70 11.15 5.78
CA LYS A 187 1.52 11.09 4.57
C LYS A 187 2.13 9.68 4.39
N TYR A 188 3.44 9.58 4.32
CA TYR A 188 4.13 8.32 4.07
C TYR A 188 4.47 7.53 5.35
N GLU A 189 4.10 8.04 6.51
CA GLU A 189 4.42 7.45 7.80
C GLU A 189 3.59 6.20 8.13
N LEU A 190 2.34 6.14 7.65
CA LEU A 190 1.41 5.08 8.01
C LEU A 190 1.92 3.69 7.62
N GLU A 191 2.51 3.58 6.45
CA GLU A 191 2.98 2.29 5.94
C GLU A 191 4.12 1.70 6.78
N PRO A 192 5.23 2.43 7.05
CA PRO A 192 6.26 1.93 7.96
C PRO A 192 5.79 1.83 9.42
N TYR A 193 4.87 2.68 9.88
CA TYR A 193 4.24 2.54 11.20
C TYR A 193 3.52 1.19 11.32
N LEU A 194 2.63 0.86 10.37
CA LEU A 194 1.88 -0.37 10.41
C LEU A 194 2.80 -1.60 10.39
N LEU A 195 3.80 -1.59 9.51
CA LEU A 195 4.77 -2.67 9.42
C LEU A 195 5.58 -2.82 10.71
N PHE A 196 6.04 -1.70 11.31
CA PHE A 196 6.73 -1.71 12.60
C PHE A 196 5.85 -2.35 13.69
N LYS A 197 4.57 -1.93 13.79
CA LYS A 197 3.63 -2.45 14.78
C LYS A 197 3.39 -3.95 14.62
N VAL A 198 3.14 -4.40 13.41
CA VAL A 198 2.94 -5.83 13.11
C VAL A 198 4.14 -6.66 13.56
N LEU A 199 5.36 -6.20 13.25
CA LEU A 199 6.60 -6.91 13.60
C LEU A 199 6.86 -6.89 15.12
N LYS A 200 6.72 -5.74 15.78
CA LYS A 200 6.98 -5.58 17.22
C LYS A 200 5.95 -6.27 18.10
N LEU A 201 4.70 -6.34 17.67
CA LEU A 201 3.62 -6.99 18.41
C LEU A 201 3.56 -8.50 18.18
N GLY A 202 4.44 -9.04 17.32
CA GLY A 202 4.56 -10.49 17.13
C GLY A 202 3.51 -11.09 16.19
N TYR A 203 2.81 -10.29 15.40
CA TYR A 203 1.89 -10.77 14.38
C TYR A 203 2.59 -11.62 13.32
N LYS A 204 1.85 -12.52 12.68
CA LYS A 204 2.35 -13.35 11.59
C LYS A 204 2.60 -12.51 10.35
N TYR A 205 3.85 -12.38 9.96
CA TYR A 205 4.33 -11.56 8.85
C TYR A 205 5.04 -12.41 7.80
N ARG A 206 4.80 -12.09 6.53
CA ARG A 206 5.47 -12.70 5.37
C ARG A 206 5.79 -11.65 4.32
N GLU A 207 6.84 -11.91 3.54
CA GLU A 207 7.11 -11.18 2.30
C GLU A 207 6.77 -12.05 1.09
N ALA A 208 6.16 -11.45 0.06
CA ALA A 208 5.91 -12.07 -1.22
C ALA A 208 6.74 -11.39 -2.31
N ALA A 209 7.34 -12.16 -3.20
CA ALA A 209 8.09 -11.61 -4.32
C ALA A 209 7.13 -10.97 -5.32
N VAL A 210 7.26 -9.65 -5.52
CA VAL A 210 6.47 -8.89 -6.48
C VAL A 210 7.35 -8.05 -7.39
N THR A 211 6.89 -7.78 -8.59
CA THR A 211 7.55 -6.86 -9.51
C THR A 211 7.11 -5.43 -9.25
N LYS A 212 7.98 -4.47 -9.53
CA LYS A 212 7.64 -3.05 -9.54
C LYS A 212 8.29 -2.38 -10.71
N ILE A 213 7.48 -2.02 -11.69
CA ILE A 213 7.92 -1.39 -12.93
C ILE A 213 7.71 0.12 -12.79
N TYR A 214 8.79 0.88 -12.97
CA TYR A 214 8.72 2.33 -12.93
C TYR A 214 8.37 2.86 -14.31
N PRO A 215 7.22 3.56 -14.48
CA PRO A 215 6.85 4.15 -15.74
C PRO A 215 7.92 5.10 -16.29
N SER A 216 7.91 5.31 -17.60
CA SER A 216 8.79 6.29 -18.26
C SER A 216 8.74 7.65 -17.56
N ARG A 217 9.91 8.31 -17.48
CA ARG A 217 10.04 9.68 -16.95
C ARG A 217 9.10 10.68 -17.62
N LYS A 218 8.74 10.44 -18.87
CA LYS A 218 7.79 11.28 -19.61
C LYS A 218 6.38 11.33 -18.99
N LEU A 219 5.97 10.28 -18.29
CA LEU A 219 4.70 10.19 -17.56
C LEU A 219 4.77 10.78 -16.13
N GLY A 220 5.85 11.47 -15.82
CA GLY A 220 6.09 12.08 -14.51
C GLY A 220 6.72 11.11 -13.49
N PHE A 221 7.50 11.70 -12.61
CA PHE A 221 8.17 11.00 -11.51
C PHE A 221 7.26 10.78 -10.30
N THR A 222 7.88 10.37 -9.22
CA THR A 222 7.26 10.32 -7.91
C THR A 222 6.83 11.70 -7.44
N LYS A 223 5.65 11.80 -6.83
CA LYS A 223 5.16 13.02 -6.16
C LYS A 223 5.79 13.23 -4.78
N MET A 224 6.60 12.28 -4.33
CA MET A 224 7.35 12.38 -3.09
C MET A 224 8.48 13.40 -3.23
N LYS A 225 8.46 14.44 -2.40
CA LYS A 225 9.54 15.43 -2.32
C LYS A 225 10.83 14.75 -1.80
N PRO A 226 12.01 15.03 -2.37
CA PRO A 226 13.24 14.29 -2.05
C PRO A 226 13.62 14.30 -0.56
N ILE A 227 13.54 15.43 0.13
CA ILE A 227 13.97 15.56 1.54
C ILE A 227 12.82 15.23 2.49
N THR A 228 11.71 15.96 2.38
CA THR A 228 10.58 15.83 3.31
C THR A 228 9.84 14.51 3.18
N GLY A 229 9.73 13.97 1.96
CA GLY A 229 9.12 12.67 1.74
C GLY A 229 9.95 11.51 2.30
N TRP A 230 11.29 11.57 2.19
CA TRP A 230 12.18 10.58 2.80
C TRP A 230 12.17 10.66 4.31
N TRP A 231 12.18 11.87 4.88
CA TRP A 231 12.03 12.04 6.32
C TRP A 231 10.72 11.44 6.82
N SER A 232 9.63 11.66 6.09
CA SER A 232 8.31 11.10 6.38
C SER A 232 8.29 9.55 6.42
N ILE A 233 9.10 8.88 5.59
CA ILE A 233 9.24 7.42 5.63
C ILE A 233 10.16 6.96 6.77
N LEU A 234 11.25 7.69 7.04
CA LEU A 234 12.26 7.29 8.02
C LEU A 234 11.85 7.58 9.46
N ARG A 235 11.19 8.72 9.70
CA ARG A 235 10.86 9.18 11.07
C ARG A 235 10.07 8.18 11.92
N PRO A 236 9.15 7.34 11.37
CA PRO A 236 8.50 6.31 12.17
C PRO A 236 9.47 5.32 12.82
N ILE A 237 10.55 4.93 12.12
CA ILE A 237 11.56 4.01 12.66
C ILE A 237 12.21 4.62 13.91
N PHE A 238 12.58 5.90 13.86
CA PHE A 238 13.18 6.61 15.01
C PHE A 238 12.17 6.86 16.12
N LEU A 239 11.00 7.42 15.78
CA LEU A 239 9.98 7.77 16.77
C LEU A 239 9.44 6.55 17.53
N LEU A 240 9.23 5.44 16.83
CA LEU A 240 8.73 4.20 17.43
C LEU A 240 9.87 3.39 18.06
N GLY A 241 11.04 3.35 17.42
CA GLY A 241 12.22 2.63 17.94
C GLY A 241 12.74 3.21 19.26
N LEU A 242 12.63 4.53 19.45
CA LEU A 242 12.98 5.25 20.69
C LEU A 242 11.80 5.37 21.68
N GLY A 243 10.61 4.85 21.34
CA GLY A 243 9.43 4.93 22.20
C GLY A 243 8.82 6.35 22.33
N LEU A 244 9.19 7.28 21.44
CA LEU A 244 8.69 8.67 21.43
C LEU A 244 7.25 8.79 20.89
N LYS A 245 6.80 7.81 20.15
CA LYS A 245 5.41 7.65 19.68
C LYS A 245 4.95 6.21 19.92
N LYS A 246 3.62 6.04 20.01
CA LYS A 246 2.98 4.72 20.26
C LYS A 246 2.20 4.24 19.05
#